data_d194621156be4f457c7ae9e2277ed84c
#
_entry.id   d194621156be4f457c7ae9e2277ed84c
#
_cell.length_a   1.000
_cell.length_b   1.000
_cell.length_c   1.000
_cell.angle_alpha   90.00
_cell.angle_beta   90.00
_cell.angle_gamma   90.00
#
_symmetry.space_group_name_H-M   'P 1'
#
loop_
_entity.id
_entity.type
_entity.pdbx_description
1 polymer ?
#
loop_
_entity_poly.entity_id
_entity_poly.type
_entity_poly.pdbx_seq_one_letter_code
_entity_poly.pdbx_strand_id
1 'polypeptide(L)'
;MSKIPDDHSGQADDRQGRRRGTELEQAILDAAWEQLTAEGYEHFTIDTVAARARTSKPVLYRRWKTREDLLRATVRHRGAVDPPSLPDTGTLRGDLLALLTHANTTRNPMAALVSSMLGSYYNQASPTPAELRDAFLSQRGSAVEKVVNRAVERGEIDPARLTPRIIDLPFDLFRNEMLMTLKPVPDHVLRQIVDDIFIPLVTAPGPAR
;
A
#
# COMPACT_ATOMS: atom_id res chain seq x y z
N MET A 1 21.99 58.37 3.46
CA MET A 1 20.99 57.48 4.10
C MET A 1 20.38 56.62 2.99
N SER A 2 20.86 55.41 2.85
CA SER A 2 20.45 54.52 1.75
C SER A 2 19.41 53.53 2.32
N LYS A 3 18.26 53.49 1.68
CA LYS A 3 17.11 52.67 2.05
C LYS A 3 17.24 51.30 1.36
N ILE A 4 17.41 50.26 2.14
CA ILE A 4 17.41 48.87 1.68
C ILE A 4 15.93 48.48 1.43
N PRO A 5 15.55 47.89 0.29
CA PRO A 5 14.20 47.34 0.11
C PRO A 5 14.09 45.97 0.78
N ASP A 6 13.08 45.80 1.60
CA ASP A 6 12.68 44.53 2.21
C ASP A 6 12.13 43.55 1.12
N ASP A 7 12.89 42.51 0.83
CA ASP A 7 12.52 41.42 -0.09
C ASP A 7 11.86 40.28 0.70
N HIS A 8 10.62 40.51 1.17
CA HIS A 8 9.83 39.46 1.84
C HIS A 8 8.59 38.95 1.05
N SER A 9 8.34 39.53 -0.16
CA SER A 9 7.13 39.15 -0.93
C SER A 9 7.25 37.88 -1.78
N GLY A 10 8.47 37.43 -2.10
CA GLY A 10 8.70 36.26 -2.96
C GLY A 10 8.45 34.90 -2.30
N GLN A 11 8.64 34.79 -0.96
CA GLN A 11 8.52 33.48 -0.27
C GLN A 11 7.07 33.06 0.04
N ALA A 12 6.14 34.00 0.17
CA ALA A 12 4.74 33.73 0.46
C ALA A 12 4.00 33.19 -0.80
N ASP A 13 4.32 33.72 -1.96
CA ASP A 13 3.68 33.35 -3.23
C ASP A 13 4.15 31.95 -3.70
N ASP A 14 5.41 31.61 -3.52
CA ASP A 14 5.96 30.28 -3.84
C ASP A 14 5.38 29.18 -2.92
N ARG A 15 5.13 29.47 -1.64
CA ARG A 15 4.47 28.54 -0.71
C ARG A 15 3.00 28.30 -1.08
N GLN A 16 2.30 29.32 -1.54
CA GLN A 16 0.89 29.22 -1.95
C GLN A 16 0.74 28.49 -3.29
N GLY A 17 1.64 28.71 -4.25
CA GLY A 17 1.71 27.98 -5.52
C GLY A 17 2.02 26.49 -5.32
N ARG A 18 2.92 26.17 -4.40
CA ARG A 18 3.30 24.80 -4.04
C ARG A 18 2.16 24.05 -3.32
N ARG A 19 1.40 24.70 -2.43
CA ARG A 19 0.20 24.17 -1.78
C ARG A 19 -0.88 23.81 -2.81
N ARG A 20 -1.22 24.72 -3.69
CA ARG A 20 -2.20 24.48 -4.77
C ARG A 20 -1.77 23.34 -5.70
N GLY A 21 -0.46 23.21 -5.96
CA GLY A 21 0.10 22.13 -6.76
C GLY A 21 -0.05 20.76 -6.10
N THR A 22 0.13 20.67 -4.77
CA THR A 22 -0.02 19.45 -3.98
C THR A 22 -1.49 19.05 -3.84
N GLU A 23 -2.38 20.00 -3.56
CA GLU A 23 -3.83 19.77 -3.47
C GLU A 23 -4.41 19.25 -4.79
N LEU A 24 -4.00 19.83 -5.92
CA LEU A 24 -4.38 19.35 -7.24
C LEU A 24 -3.85 17.94 -7.52
N GLU A 25 -2.61 17.65 -7.12
CA GLU A 25 -2.04 16.31 -7.28
C GLU A 25 -2.81 15.27 -6.48
N GLN A 26 -3.13 15.56 -5.23
CA GLN A 26 -3.97 14.69 -4.39
C GLN A 26 -5.35 14.46 -5.02
N ALA A 27 -6.01 15.53 -5.46
CA ALA A 27 -7.32 15.41 -6.12
C ALA A 27 -7.28 14.58 -7.41
N ILE A 28 -6.18 14.64 -8.17
CA ILE A 28 -6.00 13.80 -9.35
C ILE A 28 -5.81 12.34 -8.95
N LEU A 29 -5.00 12.06 -7.91
CA LEU A 29 -4.74 10.69 -7.44
C LEU A 29 -5.97 10.06 -6.80
N ASP A 30 -6.80 10.84 -6.10
CA ASP A 30 -8.09 10.39 -5.57
C ASP A 30 -9.07 10.05 -6.72
N ALA A 31 -9.20 10.91 -7.71
CA ALA A 31 -10.01 10.64 -8.90
C ALA A 31 -9.50 9.44 -9.70
N ALA A 32 -8.18 9.25 -9.76
CA ALA A 32 -7.55 8.09 -10.36
C ALA A 32 -7.89 6.80 -9.60
N TRP A 33 -7.88 6.85 -8.26
CA TRP A 33 -8.28 5.72 -7.43
C TRP A 33 -9.75 5.36 -7.63
N GLU A 34 -10.66 6.35 -7.64
CA GLU A 34 -12.08 6.14 -7.91
C GLU A 34 -12.31 5.53 -9.31
N GLN A 35 -11.61 6.05 -10.35
CA GLN A 35 -11.69 5.51 -11.70
C GLN A 35 -11.31 4.03 -11.73
N LEU A 36 -10.22 3.71 -11.05
CA LEU A 36 -9.65 2.39 -10.99
C LEU A 36 -10.54 1.36 -10.28
N THR A 37 -11.16 1.77 -9.18
CA THR A 37 -12.05 0.91 -8.38
C THR A 37 -13.43 0.75 -9.00
N ALA A 38 -13.93 1.76 -9.71
CA ALA A 38 -15.25 1.73 -10.32
C ALA A 38 -15.26 1.00 -11.67
N GLU A 39 -14.24 1.22 -12.51
CA GLU A 39 -14.24 0.77 -13.92
C GLU A 39 -13.10 -0.21 -14.25
N GLY A 40 -12.22 -0.49 -13.29
CA GLY A 40 -11.10 -1.41 -13.47
C GLY A 40 -9.95 -0.83 -14.28
N TYR A 41 -8.88 -1.65 -14.40
CA TYR A 41 -7.66 -1.23 -15.07
C TYR A 41 -7.81 -1.05 -16.57
N GLU A 42 -8.69 -1.79 -17.23
CA GLU A 42 -8.88 -1.67 -18.68
C GLU A 42 -9.33 -0.26 -19.09
N HIS A 43 -10.17 0.35 -18.28
CA HIS A 43 -10.70 1.71 -18.51
C HIS A 43 -9.88 2.82 -17.80
N PHE A 44 -8.82 2.45 -17.10
CA PHE A 44 -7.92 3.39 -16.44
C PHE A 44 -6.95 4.01 -17.42
N THR A 45 -7.26 5.20 -17.94
CA THR A 45 -6.42 5.95 -18.89
C THR A 45 -6.15 7.36 -18.37
N ILE A 46 -5.11 8.02 -18.89
CA ILE A 46 -4.84 9.43 -18.58
C ILE A 46 -6.08 10.30 -18.91
N ASP A 47 -6.79 9.96 -19.96
CA ASP A 47 -7.96 10.68 -20.44
C ASP A 47 -9.15 10.57 -19.50
N THR A 48 -9.47 9.36 -19.06
CA THR A 48 -10.58 9.11 -18.13
C THR A 48 -10.32 9.73 -16.77
N VAL A 49 -9.08 9.64 -16.28
CA VAL A 49 -8.68 10.27 -15.01
C VAL A 49 -8.71 11.80 -15.12
N ALA A 50 -8.21 12.39 -16.21
CA ALA A 50 -8.27 13.84 -16.41
C ALA A 50 -9.71 14.37 -16.42
N ALA A 51 -10.62 13.67 -17.10
CA ALA A 51 -12.04 14.00 -17.12
C ALA A 51 -12.67 13.91 -15.71
N ARG A 52 -12.41 12.83 -14.98
CA ARG A 52 -12.92 12.63 -13.60
C ARG A 52 -12.37 13.67 -12.62
N ALA A 53 -11.07 13.98 -12.70
CA ALA A 53 -10.40 14.99 -11.88
C ALA A 53 -10.75 16.44 -12.31
N ARG A 54 -11.57 16.64 -13.35
CA ARG A 54 -11.94 17.95 -13.91
C ARG A 54 -10.72 18.82 -14.25
N THR A 55 -9.70 18.21 -14.83
CA THR A 55 -8.47 18.88 -15.23
C THR A 55 -8.08 18.50 -16.67
N SER A 56 -7.02 19.09 -17.20
CA SER A 56 -6.58 18.86 -18.58
C SER A 56 -5.51 17.77 -18.66
N LYS A 57 -5.51 17.00 -19.76
CA LYS A 57 -4.48 15.99 -20.05
C LYS A 57 -3.04 16.51 -19.93
N PRO A 58 -2.68 17.71 -20.45
CA PRO A 58 -1.33 18.26 -20.27
C PRO A 58 -0.89 18.41 -18.82
N VAL A 59 -1.83 18.65 -17.89
CA VAL A 59 -1.52 18.74 -16.45
C VAL A 59 -1.10 17.37 -15.91
N LEU A 60 -1.75 16.29 -16.33
CA LEU A 60 -1.36 14.92 -15.96
C LEU A 60 -0.03 14.54 -16.60
N TYR A 61 0.14 14.73 -17.91
CA TYR A 61 1.35 14.37 -18.63
C TYR A 61 2.62 15.08 -18.14
N ARG A 62 2.47 16.26 -17.55
CA ARG A 62 3.60 16.96 -16.92
C ARG A 62 4.13 16.24 -15.69
N ARG A 63 3.29 15.46 -14.98
CA ARG A 63 3.63 14.73 -13.77
C ARG A 63 3.87 13.24 -14.02
N TRP A 64 2.99 12.64 -14.79
CA TRP A 64 3.01 11.21 -15.10
C TRP A 64 3.03 11.04 -16.61
N LYS A 65 4.17 10.55 -17.11
CA LYS A 65 4.38 10.43 -18.55
C LYS A 65 3.64 9.24 -19.15
N THR A 66 3.40 8.22 -18.34
CA THR A 66 2.72 7.00 -18.75
C THR A 66 1.51 6.71 -17.84
N ARG A 67 0.62 5.86 -18.31
CA ARG A 67 -0.50 5.29 -17.54
C ARG A 67 0.01 4.55 -16.30
N GLU A 68 1.11 3.83 -16.45
CA GLU A 68 1.75 3.05 -15.39
C GLU A 68 2.36 3.95 -14.31
N ASP A 69 2.94 5.09 -14.69
CA ASP A 69 3.43 6.09 -13.73
C ASP A 69 2.31 6.66 -12.88
N LEU A 70 1.18 7.00 -13.51
CA LEU A 70 -0.01 7.47 -12.81
C LEU A 70 -0.56 6.39 -11.87
N LEU A 71 -0.65 5.16 -12.33
CA LEU A 71 -1.12 4.04 -11.52
C LEU A 71 -0.24 3.81 -10.29
N ARG A 72 1.10 3.78 -10.46
CA ARG A 72 2.04 3.64 -9.33
C ARG A 72 1.89 4.76 -8.31
N ALA A 73 1.72 6.00 -8.79
CA ALA A 73 1.48 7.16 -7.92
C ALA A 73 0.15 7.04 -7.18
N THR A 74 -0.92 6.63 -7.85
CA THR A 74 -2.26 6.42 -7.29
C THR A 74 -2.23 5.40 -6.16
N VAL A 75 -1.61 4.26 -6.40
CA VAL A 75 -1.48 3.19 -5.40
C VAL A 75 -0.67 3.64 -4.19
N ARG A 76 0.44 4.35 -4.42
CA ARG A 76 1.28 4.90 -3.35
C ARG A 76 0.53 5.94 -2.52
N HIS A 77 -0.18 6.85 -3.19
CA HIS A 77 -1.01 7.87 -2.54
C HIS A 77 -2.07 7.23 -1.64
N ARG A 78 -2.82 6.24 -2.15
CA ARG A 78 -3.84 5.55 -1.36
C ARG A 78 -3.25 4.83 -0.14
N GLY A 79 -2.09 4.20 -0.29
CA GLY A 79 -1.39 3.59 0.84
C GLY A 79 -0.92 4.60 1.90
N ALA A 80 -0.64 5.84 1.51
CA ALA A 80 -0.23 6.91 2.41
C ALA A 80 -1.42 7.59 3.11
N VAL A 81 -2.57 7.71 2.42
CA VAL A 81 -3.80 8.32 2.96
C VAL A 81 -4.45 7.41 4.01
N ASP A 82 -4.32 6.10 3.84
CA ASP A 82 -4.87 5.11 4.76
C ASP A 82 -3.76 4.16 5.23
N PRO A 83 -2.80 4.68 6.03
CA PRO A 83 -1.74 3.84 6.58
C PRO A 83 -2.39 2.81 7.51
N PRO A 84 -1.90 1.58 7.52
CA PRO A 84 -2.39 0.59 8.48
C PRO A 84 -2.20 1.13 9.88
N SER A 85 -3.30 1.27 10.63
CA SER A 85 -3.20 1.51 12.06
C SER A 85 -2.37 0.38 12.66
N LEU A 86 -1.37 0.73 13.46
CA LEU A 86 -0.56 -0.28 14.14
C LEU A 86 -1.36 -0.77 15.37
N PRO A 87 -2.00 -1.94 15.31
CA PRO A 87 -2.78 -2.43 16.42
C PRO A 87 -1.89 -2.73 17.62
N ASP A 88 -2.41 -2.54 18.81
CA ASP A 88 -1.75 -2.87 20.06
C ASP A 88 -2.77 -3.54 21.00
N THR A 89 -3.01 -4.82 20.74
CA THR A 89 -3.97 -5.65 21.48
C THR A 89 -3.35 -6.33 22.69
N GLY A 90 -2.06 -6.13 22.89
CA GLY A 90 -1.28 -6.76 23.96
C GLY A 90 -0.74 -8.15 23.61
N THR A 91 -1.06 -8.71 22.45
CA THR A 91 -0.56 -10.03 21.99
C THR A 91 -0.20 -10.03 20.52
N LEU A 92 0.81 -10.81 20.13
CA LEU A 92 1.20 -11.03 18.73
C LEU A 92 0.00 -11.51 17.90
N ARG A 93 -0.74 -12.48 18.43
CA ARG A 93 -1.92 -13.05 17.79
C ARG A 93 -2.96 -11.97 17.48
N GLY A 94 -3.33 -11.18 18.49
CA GLY A 94 -4.33 -10.12 18.35
C GLY A 94 -3.90 -9.05 17.36
N ASP A 95 -2.65 -8.61 17.44
CA ASP A 95 -2.07 -7.61 16.57
C ASP A 95 -2.05 -8.06 15.09
N LEU A 96 -1.65 -9.32 14.83
CA LEU A 96 -1.64 -9.86 13.47
C LEU A 96 -3.04 -10.02 12.90
N LEU A 97 -4.00 -10.54 13.68
CA LEU A 97 -5.39 -10.66 13.24
C LEU A 97 -5.99 -9.29 12.90
N ALA A 98 -5.74 -8.28 13.73
CA ALA A 98 -6.21 -6.92 13.48
C ALA A 98 -5.58 -6.33 12.20
N LEU A 99 -4.28 -6.55 11.96
CA LEU A 99 -3.60 -6.12 10.72
C LEU A 99 -4.19 -6.80 9.49
N LEU A 100 -4.39 -8.12 9.53
CA LEU A 100 -4.96 -8.87 8.39
C LEU A 100 -6.42 -8.49 8.13
N THR A 101 -7.22 -8.32 9.19
CA THR A 101 -8.63 -7.87 9.08
C THR A 101 -8.70 -6.46 8.48
N HIS A 102 -7.87 -5.53 8.95
CA HIS A 102 -7.80 -4.20 8.36
C HIS A 102 -7.38 -4.25 6.88
N ALA A 103 -6.36 -5.04 6.54
CA ALA A 103 -5.94 -5.24 5.17
C ALA A 103 -7.05 -5.84 4.29
N ASN A 104 -7.85 -6.73 4.84
CA ASN A 104 -8.96 -7.39 4.15
C ASN A 104 -10.09 -6.40 3.80
N THR A 105 -10.41 -5.49 4.71
CA THR A 105 -11.49 -4.51 4.52
C THR A 105 -11.08 -3.34 3.62
N THR A 106 -9.86 -2.82 3.78
CA THR A 106 -9.41 -1.61 3.08
C THR A 106 -8.85 -1.88 1.69
N ARG A 107 -8.48 -3.14 1.37
CA ARG A 107 -7.67 -3.47 0.18
C ARG A 107 -8.31 -4.46 -0.79
N ASN A 108 -9.53 -4.86 -0.57
CA ASN A 108 -10.25 -5.73 -1.49
C ASN A 108 -10.33 -5.14 -2.92
N PRO A 109 -10.58 -3.83 -3.11
CA PRO A 109 -10.50 -3.21 -4.44
C PRO A 109 -9.10 -3.31 -5.07
N MET A 110 -8.04 -3.31 -4.25
CA MET A 110 -6.65 -3.40 -4.71
C MET A 110 -6.30 -4.80 -5.25
N ALA A 111 -6.91 -5.87 -4.70
CA ALA A 111 -6.69 -7.22 -5.19
C ALA A 111 -7.26 -7.43 -6.58
N ALA A 112 -8.48 -6.97 -6.81
CA ALA A 112 -9.12 -7.02 -8.12
C ALA A 112 -8.29 -6.26 -9.16
N LEU A 113 -7.70 -5.12 -8.75
CA LEU A 113 -6.82 -4.31 -9.57
C LEU A 113 -5.53 -5.06 -9.94
N VAL A 114 -4.83 -5.60 -8.96
CA VAL A 114 -3.57 -6.35 -9.20
C VAL A 114 -3.81 -7.54 -10.12
N SER A 115 -4.94 -8.23 -9.97
CA SER A 115 -5.29 -9.37 -10.82
C SER A 115 -5.63 -8.95 -12.24
N SER A 116 -6.34 -7.84 -12.42
CA SER A 116 -6.59 -7.25 -13.73
C SER A 116 -5.30 -6.82 -14.43
N MET A 117 -4.36 -6.25 -13.67
CA MET A 117 -3.03 -5.88 -14.17
C MET A 117 -2.17 -7.09 -14.54
N LEU A 118 -2.20 -8.16 -13.75
CA LEU A 118 -1.49 -9.40 -14.08
C LEU A 118 -2.01 -10.01 -15.39
N GLY A 119 -3.32 -9.97 -15.62
CA GLY A 119 -3.92 -10.42 -16.88
C GLY A 119 -3.47 -9.61 -18.10
N SER A 120 -3.38 -8.28 -17.99
CA SER A 120 -2.90 -7.43 -19.09
C SER A 120 -1.37 -7.40 -19.22
N TYR A 121 -0.64 -7.74 -18.17
CA TYR A 121 0.82 -7.81 -18.15
C TYR A 121 1.41 -8.90 -19.04
N TYR A 122 0.73 -10.03 -19.15
CA TYR A 122 1.17 -11.10 -20.07
C TYR A 122 1.10 -10.70 -21.56
N ASN A 123 0.44 -9.57 -21.87
CA ASN A 123 0.24 -9.12 -23.24
C ASN A 123 1.08 -7.89 -23.66
N GLN A 124 1.77 -7.18 -22.76
CA GLN A 124 2.56 -5.99 -23.09
C GLN A 124 3.79 -5.85 -22.18
N ALA A 125 4.93 -5.45 -22.73
CA ALA A 125 6.16 -5.17 -22.02
C ALA A 125 6.01 -3.93 -21.12
N SER A 126 5.77 -4.12 -19.84
CA SER A 126 5.64 -3.06 -18.81
C SER A 126 6.06 -3.57 -17.43
N PRO A 127 6.16 -2.77 -16.38
CA PRO A 127 7.07 -2.94 -15.25
C PRO A 127 7.17 -4.37 -14.74
N THR A 128 8.35 -4.76 -14.30
CA THR A 128 8.61 -6.12 -13.82
C THR A 128 7.71 -6.48 -12.63
N PRO A 129 7.34 -7.76 -12.44
CA PRO A 129 6.63 -8.22 -11.24
C PRO A 129 7.30 -7.78 -9.94
N ALA A 130 8.62 -7.59 -9.94
CA ALA A 130 9.39 -7.08 -8.82
C ALA A 130 9.05 -5.61 -8.50
N GLU A 131 8.95 -4.73 -9.48
CA GLU A 131 8.61 -3.31 -9.28
C GLU A 131 7.18 -3.12 -8.78
N LEU A 132 6.24 -3.93 -9.27
CA LEU A 132 4.87 -3.97 -8.74
C LEU A 132 4.86 -4.47 -7.29
N ARG A 133 5.58 -5.55 -7.02
CA ARG A 133 5.76 -6.07 -5.66
C ARG A 133 6.30 -4.99 -4.73
N ASP A 134 7.35 -4.29 -5.10
CA ASP A 134 7.99 -3.27 -4.27
C ASP A 134 7.07 -2.06 -4.05
N ALA A 135 6.32 -1.63 -5.04
CA ALA A 135 5.32 -0.57 -4.89
C ALA A 135 4.19 -0.96 -3.91
N PHE A 136 3.83 -2.25 -3.85
CA PHE A 136 2.79 -2.77 -2.97
C PHE A 136 3.28 -3.18 -1.58
N LEU A 137 4.55 -3.55 -1.43
CA LEU A 137 5.09 -4.13 -0.19
C LEU A 137 5.87 -3.14 0.67
N SER A 138 6.43 -2.09 0.08
CA SER A 138 7.36 -1.17 0.77
C SER A 138 6.80 -0.51 2.04
N GLN A 139 5.48 -0.36 2.16
CA GLN A 139 4.86 0.22 3.37
C GLN A 139 4.35 -0.84 4.37
N ARG A 140 4.27 -2.11 4.00
CA ARG A 140 3.65 -3.18 4.79
C ARG A 140 4.64 -3.97 5.62
N GLY A 141 5.84 -4.21 5.10
CA GLY A 141 6.91 -4.84 5.87
C GLY A 141 7.12 -4.13 7.20
N SER A 142 7.02 -2.79 7.21
CA SER A 142 7.20 -2.02 8.42
C SER A 142 6.10 -2.23 9.49
N ALA A 143 4.84 -2.54 9.13
CA ALA A 143 3.77 -2.73 10.12
C ALA A 143 3.85 -4.12 10.78
N VAL A 144 4.05 -5.18 10.00
CA VAL A 144 4.26 -6.53 10.53
C VAL A 144 5.53 -6.58 11.35
N GLU A 145 6.62 -6.01 10.84
CA GLU A 145 7.90 -5.94 11.54
C GLU A 145 7.77 -5.23 12.90
N LYS A 146 7.02 -4.13 12.97
CA LYS A 146 6.77 -3.43 14.25
C LYS A 146 5.95 -4.27 15.22
N VAL A 147 4.93 -5.00 14.74
CA VAL A 147 4.13 -5.90 15.57
C VAL A 147 4.99 -7.07 16.08
N VAL A 148 5.80 -7.67 15.21
CA VAL A 148 6.71 -8.74 15.55
C VAL A 148 7.78 -8.26 16.54
N ASN A 149 8.39 -7.10 16.34
CA ASN A 149 9.37 -6.53 17.26
C ASN A 149 8.79 -6.28 18.65
N ARG A 150 7.55 -5.77 18.75
CA ARG A 150 6.86 -5.65 20.05
C ARG A 150 6.62 -7.00 20.72
N ALA A 151 6.30 -8.03 19.95
CA ALA A 151 6.14 -9.38 20.49
C ALA A 151 7.46 -9.95 21.02
N VAL A 152 8.58 -9.63 20.35
CA VAL A 152 9.93 -9.94 20.87
C VAL A 152 10.19 -9.20 22.19
N GLU A 153 9.91 -7.90 22.25
CA GLU A 153 10.06 -7.08 23.46
C GLU A 153 9.21 -7.59 24.64
N ARG A 154 8.01 -8.13 24.36
CA ARG A 154 7.13 -8.75 25.34
C ARG A 154 7.55 -10.19 25.71
N GLY A 155 8.55 -10.76 25.04
CA GLY A 155 9.01 -12.13 25.28
C GLY A 155 8.06 -13.23 24.75
N GLU A 156 7.14 -12.89 23.84
CA GLU A 156 6.21 -13.85 23.25
C GLU A 156 6.89 -14.77 22.24
N ILE A 157 7.95 -14.30 21.58
CA ILE A 157 8.68 -15.03 20.54
C ILE A 157 10.19 -14.84 20.66
N ASP A 158 10.94 -15.85 20.22
CA ASP A 158 12.40 -15.81 20.17
C ASP A 158 12.87 -15.14 18.87
N PRO A 159 13.63 -14.02 18.94
CA PRO A 159 14.13 -13.34 17.74
C PRO A 159 15.02 -14.23 16.86
N ALA A 160 15.67 -15.25 17.42
CA ALA A 160 16.49 -16.20 16.66
C ALA A 160 15.68 -17.03 15.63
N ARG A 161 14.35 -17.06 15.78
CA ARG A 161 13.43 -17.75 14.87
C ARG A 161 12.94 -16.89 13.73
N LEU A 162 13.18 -15.59 13.79
CA LEU A 162 12.69 -14.64 12.82
C LEU A 162 13.67 -14.52 11.67
N THR A 163 13.21 -14.90 10.50
CA THR A 163 13.83 -14.54 9.22
C THR A 163 12.92 -13.58 8.48
N PRO A 164 13.41 -12.80 7.51
CA PRO A 164 12.55 -11.95 6.69
C PRO A 164 11.39 -12.73 6.06
N ARG A 165 11.61 -13.97 5.64
CA ARG A 165 10.56 -14.85 5.08
C ARG A 165 9.48 -15.21 6.09
N ILE A 166 9.86 -15.47 7.34
CA ILE A 166 8.90 -15.80 8.40
C ILE A 166 8.08 -14.56 8.75
N ILE A 167 8.72 -13.39 8.83
CA ILE A 167 8.02 -12.14 9.12
C ILE A 167 6.98 -11.82 8.02
N ASP A 168 7.31 -12.05 6.74
CA ASP A 168 6.42 -11.78 5.63
C ASP A 168 5.30 -12.81 5.45
N LEU A 169 5.45 -14.02 6.02
CA LEU A 169 4.60 -15.18 5.76
C LEU A 169 3.09 -14.93 5.95
N PRO A 170 2.62 -14.28 7.03
CA PRO A 170 1.18 -14.06 7.22
C PRO A 170 0.55 -13.25 6.09
N PHE A 171 1.26 -12.22 5.60
CA PHE A 171 0.79 -11.41 4.49
C PHE A 171 0.97 -12.10 3.13
N ASP A 172 1.96 -12.94 2.96
CA ASP A 172 2.14 -13.72 1.73
C ASP A 172 0.99 -14.71 1.55
N LEU A 173 0.60 -15.42 2.61
CA LEU A 173 -0.57 -16.31 2.60
C LEU A 173 -1.88 -15.55 2.40
N PHE A 174 -2.10 -14.48 3.15
CA PHE A 174 -3.27 -13.61 2.96
C PHE A 174 -3.40 -13.11 1.51
N ARG A 175 -2.29 -12.66 0.94
CA ARG A 175 -2.26 -12.17 -0.45
C ARG A 175 -2.56 -13.27 -1.44
N ASN A 176 -2.03 -14.48 -1.22
CA ASN A 176 -2.32 -15.62 -2.07
C ASN A 176 -3.83 -15.93 -2.09
N GLU A 177 -4.47 -16.03 -0.92
CA GLU A 177 -5.92 -16.24 -0.81
C GLU A 177 -6.71 -15.16 -1.53
N MET A 178 -6.36 -13.91 -1.29
CA MET A 178 -7.01 -12.77 -1.92
C MET A 178 -6.87 -12.77 -3.45
N LEU A 179 -5.70 -13.10 -3.98
CA LEU A 179 -5.44 -13.14 -5.43
C LEU A 179 -6.12 -14.34 -6.11
N MET A 180 -6.18 -15.49 -5.45
CA MET A 180 -6.79 -16.69 -6.02
C MET A 180 -8.31 -16.63 -6.05
N THR A 181 -8.92 -15.92 -5.09
CA THR A 181 -10.38 -15.86 -4.97
C THR A 181 -10.98 -14.56 -5.51
N LEU A 182 -10.20 -13.47 -5.58
CA LEU A 182 -10.64 -12.10 -5.87
C LEU A 182 -11.79 -11.63 -4.97
N LYS A 183 -11.87 -12.20 -3.77
CA LYS A 183 -12.90 -11.92 -2.76
C LYS A 183 -12.24 -11.57 -1.42
N PRO A 184 -12.99 -10.94 -0.50
CA PRO A 184 -12.52 -10.83 0.88
C PRO A 184 -12.17 -12.20 1.43
N VAL A 185 -11.02 -12.29 2.09
CA VAL A 185 -10.58 -13.54 2.73
C VAL A 185 -11.49 -13.81 3.93
N PRO A 186 -12.11 -15.00 4.03
CA PRO A 186 -12.98 -15.31 5.16
C PRO A 186 -12.24 -15.26 6.51
N ASP A 187 -12.92 -14.82 7.57
CA ASP A 187 -12.32 -14.68 8.91
C ASP A 187 -11.70 -15.98 9.45
N HIS A 188 -12.27 -17.13 9.11
CA HIS A 188 -11.70 -18.41 9.54
C HIS A 188 -10.35 -18.69 8.87
N VAL A 189 -10.15 -18.24 7.62
CA VAL A 189 -8.87 -18.37 6.90
C VAL A 189 -7.83 -17.41 7.51
N LEU A 190 -8.23 -16.17 7.87
CA LEU A 190 -7.34 -15.26 8.59
C LEU A 190 -6.85 -15.87 9.91
N ARG A 191 -7.77 -16.52 10.66
CA ARG A 191 -7.42 -17.23 11.88
C ARG A 191 -6.49 -18.42 11.62
N GLN A 192 -6.73 -19.21 10.59
CA GLN A 192 -5.85 -20.33 10.23
C GLN A 192 -4.44 -19.85 9.88
N ILE A 193 -4.30 -18.76 9.12
CA ILE A 193 -2.99 -18.18 8.82
C ILE A 193 -2.23 -17.83 10.11
N VAL A 194 -2.93 -17.23 11.08
CA VAL A 194 -2.29 -16.78 12.31
C VAL A 194 -2.13 -17.94 13.31
N ASP A 195 -3.20 -18.67 13.62
CA ASP A 195 -3.25 -19.63 14.73
C ASP A 195 -2.63 -20.98 14.37
N ASP A 196 -2.86 -21.45 13.15
CA ASP A 196 -2.45 -22.79 12.74
C ASP A 196 -1.06 -22.80 12.09
N ILE A 197 -0.63 -21.65 11.53
CA ILE A 197 0.62 -21.56 10.77
C ILE A 197 1.64 -20.67 11.48
N PHE A 198 1.35 -19.36 11.61
CA PHE A 198 2.36 -18.42 12.04
C PHE A 198 2.74 -18.54 13.51
N ILE A 199 1.78 -18.52 14.42
CA ILE A 199 2.04 -18.61 15.86
C ILE A 199 2.81 -19.89 16.21
N PRO A 200 2.41 -21.10 15.79
CA PRO A 200 3.17 -22.31 16.04
C PRO A 200 4.61 -22.25 15.51
N LEU A 201 4.81 -21.63 14.32
CA LEU A 201 6.13 -21.51 13.71
C LEU A 201 7.10 -20.68 14.54
N VAL A 202 6.63 -19.58 15.15
CA VAL A 202 7.48 -18.66 15.91
C VAL A 202 7.56 -18.97 17.41
N THR A 203 6.62 -19.77 17.96
CA THR A 203 6.57 -20.14 19.38
C THR A 203 7.02 -21.57 19.66
N ALA A 204 7.06 -22.47 18.66
CA ALA A 204 7.48 -23.86 18.86
C ALA A 204 8.87 -23.92 19.52
N PRO A 205 9.15 -24.87 20.47
CA PRO A 205 10.50 -25.09 20.98
C PRO A 205 11.45 -25.42 19.82
N GLY A 206 12.64 -24.79 19.80
CA GLY A 206 13.64 -25.03 18.74
C GLY A 206 13.97 -26.54 18.65
N PRO A 207 14.41 -27.01 17.45
CA PRO A 207 14.98 -28.37 17.41
C PRO A 207 16.10 -28.44 18.43
N ALA A 208 16.06 -29.44 19.27
CA ALA A 208 17.15 -29.73 20.22
C ALA A 208 18.44 -29.84 19.38
N ARG A 209 19.43 -29.00 19.70
CA ARG A 209 20.76 -29.06 19.08
C ARG A 209 21.53 -30.23 19.64
#